data_a830deee27b8ce0b21078c5d9b4a3945
#
_entry.id   a830deee27b8ce0b21078c5d9b4a3945
#
_cell.length_a   1.000
_cell.length_b   1.000
_cell.length_c   1.000
_cell.angle_alpha   90.00
_cell.angle_beta   90.00
_cell.angle_gamma   90.00
#
_symmetry.space_group_name_H-M   'P 1'
#
loop_
_entity.id
_entity.type
_entity.pdbx_description
1 polymer ?
#
loop_
_entity_poly.entity_id
_entity_poly.type
_entity_poly.pdbx_seq_one_letter_code
_entity_poly.pdbx_strand_id
1 'polypeptide(L)'
;MKGSLFMVSERRRHMPESSERGALTEGVYYILLSLCQPLHGYGIMQKVSEMSGGRVSLGAGTLYGALNTLVEKGWIQSAGSQENSRKKEYCITAAGQQAILWEMERLQELLDAGETFREEKT
;
A
#
# COMPACT_ATOMS: atom_id res chain seq x y z
N MET A 1 -7.54 -14.59 20.79
CA MET A 1 -6.20 -14.74 20.34
C MET A 1 -6.04 -15.90 19.42
N LYS A 2 -6.38 -17.10 19.89
CA LYS A 2 -6.23 -18.23 19.03
C LYS A 2 -7.14 -18.19 17.84
N GLY A 3 -8.33 -17.68 18.03
CA GLY A 3 -9.27 -17.54 16.94
C GLY A 3 -8.74 -16.59 15.88
N SER A 4 -8.07 -15.56 16.32
CA SER A 4 -7.52 -14.59 15.42
C SER A 4 -6.43 -15.21 14.56
N LEU A 5 -5.58 -16.03 15.16
CA LEU A 5 -4.56 -16.71 14.42
C LEU A 5 -5.12 -17.65 13.38
N PHE A 6 -6.17 -18.36 13.77
CA PHE A 6 -6.81 -19.28 12.87
C PHE A 6 -7.41 -18.54 11.68
N MET A 7 -8.01 -17.41 11.92
CA MET A 7 -8.60 -16.63 10.85
C MET A 7 -7.54 -16.08 9.90
N VAL A 8 -6.40 -15.68 10.43
CA VAL A 8 -5.32 -15.21 9.59
C VAL A 8 -4.84 -16.34 8.68
N SER A 9 -4.74 -17.54 9.21
CA SER A 9 -4.33 -18.68 8.42
C SER A 9 -5.33 -18.98 7.31
N GLU A 10 -6.62 -18.90 7.63
CA GLU A 10 -7.64 -19.09 6.63
C GLU A 10 -7.57 -18.04 5.56
N ARG A 11 -7.38 -16.82 5.95
CA ARG A 11 -7.31 -15.72 5.02
C ARG A 11 -6.12 -15.89 4.07
N ARG A 12 -5.00 -16.37 4.60
CA ARG A 12 -3.82 -16.58 3.78
C ARG A 12 -4.05 -17.62 2.71
N ARG A 13 -4.90 -18.59 2.98
CA ARG A 13 -5.20 -19.61 1.98
C ARG A 13 -5.93 -19.06 0.78
N HIS A 14 -6.55 -17.90 0.93
CA HIS A 14 -7.28 -17.29 -0.17
C HIS A 14 -6.49 -16.19 -0.86
N MET A 15 -5.25 -15.96 -0.44
CA MET A 15 -4.44 -14.95 -1.07
C MET A 15 -3.79 -15.49 -2.32
N PRO A 16 -3.53 -14.64 -3.29
CA PRO A 16 -2.77 -15.05 -4.46
C PRO A 16 -1.39 -15.52 -4.05
N GLU A 17 -0.77 -16.27 -4.92
CA GLU A 17 0.60 -16.71 -4.69
C GLU A 17 1.52 -15.51 -4.53
N SER A 18 2.61 -15.70 -3.82
CA SER A 18 3.57 -14.64 -3.62
C SER A 18 4.02 -14.03 -4.92
N SER A 19 4.18 -14.84 -5.96
CA SER A 19 4.63 -14.32 -7.23
C SER A 19 3.60 -13.38 -7.85
N GLU A 20 2.32 -13.60 -7.55
CA GLU A 20 1.28 -12.74 -8.06
C GLU A 20 1.06 -11.53 -7.17
N ARG A 21 1.10 -11.77 -5.89
CA ARG A 21 0.84 -10.72 -4.93
C ARG A 21 2.07 -9.84 -4.75
N GLY A 22 3.20 -10.48 -4.56
CA GLY A 22 4.46 -9.77 -4.37
C GLY A 22 4.47 -8.90 -3.16
N ALA A 23 5.65 -8.49 -2.78
CA ALA A 23 5.80 -7.51 -1.73
C ALA A 23 5.67 -6.13 -2.35
N LEU A 24 5.00 -5.24 -1.68
CA LEU A 24 4.94 -3.87 -2.14
C LEU A 24 6.21 -3.15 -1.72
N THR A 25 6.67 -2.24 -2.57
CA THR A 25 7.76 -1.38 -2.13
C THR A 25 7.20 -0.43 -1.09
N GLU A 26 8.08 0.13 -0.28
CA GLU A 26 7.66 1.10 0.70
C GLU A 26 6.92 2.26 0.06
N GLY A 27 7.45 2.75 -1.05
CA GLY A 27 6.83 3.87 -1.73
C GLY A 27 5.41 3.57 -2.18
N VAL A 28 5.22 2.41 -2.79
CA VAL A 28 3.89 2.02 -3.26
C VAL A 28 2.92 1.85 -2.10
N TYR A 29 3.40 1.26 -1.02
CA TYR A 29 2.57 1.06 0.16
C TYR A 29 2.08 2.40 0.70
N TYR A 30 2.99 3.37 0.83
CA TYR A 30 2.60 4.70 1.31
C TYR A 30 1.69 5.42 0.31
N ILE A 31 1.92 5.24 -0.99
CA ILE A 31 1.05 5.86 -1.97
C ILE A 31 -0.36 5.34 -1.81
N LEU A 32 -0.51 4.02 -1.68
CA LEU A 32 -1.84 3.44 -1.52
C LEU A 32 -2.52 3.94 -0.25
N LEU A 33 -1.77 4.01 0.84
CA LEU A 33 -2.33 4.52 2.08
C LEU A 33 -2.77 5.97 1.94
N SER A 34 -2.01 6.77 1.23
CA SER A 34 -2.34 8.17 1.07
C SER A 34 -3.63 8.35 0.29
N LEU A 35 -3.98 7.38 -0.54
CA LEU A 35 -5.13 7.49 -1.43
C LEU A 35 -6.41 6.93 -0.87
N CYS A 36 -6.46 6.73 0.45
CA CYS A 36 -7.72 6.45 1.11
C CYS A 36 -8.65 7.67 0.99
N GLN A 37 -8.10 8.81 0.64
CA GLN A 37 -8.87 9.99 0.27
C GLN A 37 -8.35 10.45 -1.07
N PRO A 38 -9.19 11.12 -1.88
CA PRO A 38 -8.72 11.60 -3.18
C PRO A 38 -7.62 12.65 -3.02
N LEU A 39 -6.56 12.50 -3.79
CA LEU A 39 -5.44 13.43 -3.76
C LEU A 39 -4.86 13.57 -5.16
N HIS A 40 -4.34 14.74 -5.46
CA HIS A 40 -3.55 14.94 -6.67
C HIS A 40 -2.09 14.66 -6.34
N GLY A 41 -1.25 14.64 -7.37
CA GLY A 41 0.14 14.19 -7.22
C GLY A 41 0.92 14.89 -6.12
N TYR A 42 0.81 16.21 -6.08
CA TYR A 42 1.56 16.96 -5.07
C TYR A 42 1.10 16.57 -3.67
N GLY A 43 -0.21 16.41 -3.49
CA GLY A 43 -0.75 15.98 -2.20
C GLY A 43 -0.27 14.60 -1.80
N ILE A 44 -0.14 13.71 -2.79
CA ILE A 44 0.38 12.38 -2.52
C ILE A 44 1.83 12.47 -2.03
N MET A 45 2.64 13.27 -2.71
CA MET A 45 4.04 13.41 -2.34
C MET A 45 4.17 13.93 -0.91
N GLN A 46 3.36 14.92 -0.57
CA GLN A 46 3.40 15.47 0.77
C GLN A 46 2.98 14.47 1.82
N LYS A 47 1.90 13.75 1.51
CA LYS A 47 1.37 12.79 2.48
C LYS A 47 2.36 11.65 2.72
N VAL A 48 2.98 11.17 1.66
CA VAL A 48 3.98 10.10 1.78
C VAL A 48 5.15 10.56 2.64
N SER A 49 5.60 11.78 2.41
CA SER A 49 6.70 12.32 3.21
C SER A 49 6.30 12.40 4.68
N GLU A 50 5.10 12.89 4.94
CA GLU A 50 4.62 13.01 6.33
C GLU A 50 4.49 11.65 7.00
N MET A 51 3.87 10.70 6.32
CA MET A 51 3.64 9.39 6.93
C MET A 51 4.93 8.66 7.22
N SER A 52 5.95 8.90 6.41
CA SER A 52 7.22 8.19 6.57
C SER A 52 8.22 8.97 7.42
N GLY A 53 7.81 10.11 7.94
CA GLY A 53 8.73 10.95 8.72
C GLY A 53 9.85 11.49 7.86
N GLY A 54 9.60 11.71 6.60
CA GLY A 54 10.58 12.22 5.66
C GLY A 54 11.50 11.16 5.09
N ARG A 55 11.33 9.92 5.51
CA ARG A 55 12.22 8.85 5.06
C ARG A 55 11.97 8.48 3.61
N VAL A 56 10.74 8.60 3.15
CA VAL A 56 10.40 8.32 1.76
C VAL A 56 10.03 9.62 1.09
N SER A 57 10.80 9.98 0.08
CA SER A 57 10.58 11.22 -0.64
C SER A 57 10.51 10.87 -2.12
N LEU A 58 9.38 11.09 -2.73
CA LEU A 58 9.16 10.70 -4.11
C LEU A 58 9.31 11.88 -5.05
N GLY A 59 10.09 11.71 -6.09
CA GLY A 59 10.14 12.70 -7.15
C GLY A 59 8.94 12.51 -8.08
N ALA A 60 8.68 13.53 -8.88
CA ALA A 60 7.51 13.49 -9.75
C ALA A 60 7.55 12.35 -10.74
N GLY A 61 8.71 12.08 -11.35
CA GLY A 61 8.80 11.00 -12.31
C GLY A 61 8.50 9.65 -11.69
N THR A 62 9.09 9.40 -10.53
CA THR A 62 8.86 8.16 -9.82
C THR A 62 7.40 8.02 -9.43
N LEU A 63 6.82 9.11 -8.92
CA LEU A 63 5.43 9.08 -8.50
C LEU A 63 4.51 8.77 -9.67
N TYR A 64 4.64 9.50 -10.77
CA TYR A 64 3.69 9.32 -11.86
C TYR A 64 3.88 7.97 -12.55
N GLY A 65 5.11 7.45 -12.57
CA GLY A 65 5.33 6.10 -13.04
C GLY A 65 4.60 5.08 -12.19
N ALA A 66 4.68 5.25 -10.87
CA ALA A 66 3.98 4.36 -9.97
C ALA A 66 2.47 4.49 -10.11
N LEU A 67 1.96 5.71 -10.24
CA LEU A 67 0.53 5.91 -10.38
C LEU A 67 0.01 5.23 -11.64
N ASN A 68 0.73 5.34 -12.75
CA ASN A 68 0.32 4.68 -13.97
C ASN A 68 0.23 3.17 -13.78
N THR A 69 1.20 2.60 -13.13
CA THR A 69 1.19 1.16 -12.86
C THR A 69 0.02 0.78 -11.99
N LEU A 70 -0.26 1.59 -10.97
CA LEU A 70 -1.35 1.27 -10.04
C LEU A 70 -2.71 1.40 -10.71
N VAL A 71 -2.85 2.34 -11.63
CA VAL A 71 -4.08 2.44 -12.40
C VAL A 71 -4.25 1.19 -13.26
N GLU A 72 -3.17 0.73 -13.89
CA GLU A 72 -3.23 -0.46 -14.71
C GLU A 72 -3.61 -1.69 -13.92
N LYS A 73 -3.15 -1.77 -12.68
CA LYS A 73 -3.51 -2.89 -11.82
C LYS A 73 -4.93 -2.78 -11.28
N GLY A 74 -5.55 -1.64 -11.45
CA GLY A 74 -6.89 -1.44 -10.91
C GLY A 74 -6.91 -1.15 -9.43
N TRP A 75 -5.78 -0.82 -8.85
CA TRP A 75 -5.70 -0.55 -7.42
C TRP A 75 -6.04 0.89 -7.07
N ILE A 76 -5.93 1.79 -8.04
CA ILE A 76 -6.36 3.16 -7.86
C ILE A 76 -7.11 3.60 -9.12
N GLN A 77 -7.84 4.67 -9.01
CA GLN A 77 -8.57 5.18 -10.16
C GLN A 77 -8.62 6.70 -10.08
N SER A 78 -8.93 7.31 -11.19
CA SER A 78 -9.10 8.74 -11.25
C SER A 78 -10.34 9.09 -10.45
N ALA A 79 -10.22 10.08 -9.60
CA ALA A 79 -11.31 10.43 -8.69
C ALA A 79 -12.08 11.63 -9.18
N GLY A 80 -12.40 11.66 -10.41
CA GLY A 80 -13.15 12.73 -10.96
C GLY A 80 -12.32 13.95 -11.05
N SER A 81 -12.19 14.51 -12.14
CA SER A 81 -11.42 15.69 -12.25
C SER A 81 -12.29 16.86 -12.16
N GLN A 82 -11.77 17.91 -11.66
CA GLN A 82 -12.39 19.18 -11.70
C GLN A 82 -12.41 19.61 -13.11
N GLU A 83 -13.38 20.32 -13.49
CA GLU A 83 -13.55 20.67 -14.82
C GLU A 83 -12.39 21.36 -15.41
N ASN A 84 -11.73 22.18 -14.74
CA ASN A 84 -10.64 22.86 -15.34
C ASN A 84 -9.37 22.34 -14.80
N SER A 85 -9.30 21.14 -14.35
CA SER A 85 -8.19 20.75 -13.62
C SER A 85 -7.08 20.24 -14.45
N ARG A 86 -6.01 20.88 -14.30
CA ARG A 86 -4.80 20.32 -14.63
C ARG A 86 -4.42 19.35 -13.58
N LYS A 87 -5.18 19.29 -12.47
CA LYS A 87 -4.85 18.45 -11.36
C LYS A 87 -5.76 17.28 -11.38
N LYS A 88 -5.20 16.16 -11.73
CA LYS A 88 -5.93 14.93 -11.71
C LYS A 88 -5.81 14.31 -10.33
N GLU A 89 -6.93 13.95 -9.78
CA GLU A 89 -6.92 13.30 -8.47
C GLU A 89 -7.08 11.80 -8.64
N TYR A 90 -6.59 11.07 -7.68
CA TYR A 90 -6.67 9.62 -7.65
C TYR A 90 -7.22 9.19 -6.31
N CYS A 91 -7.82 8.03 -6.27
CA CYS A 91 -8.22 7.43 -5.00
C CYS A 91 -8.11 5.92 -5.10
N ILE A 92 -8.05 5.29 -3.96
CA ILE A 92 -7.86 3.85 -3.90
C ILE A 92 -9.16 3.14 -4.24
N THR A 93 -9.06 1.97 -4.87
CA THR A 93 -10.22 1.14 -5.17
C THR A 93 -10.33 0.04 -4.12
N ALA A 94 -11.40 -0.74 -4.20
CA ALA A 94 -11.55 -1.89 -3.31
C ALA A 94 -10.40 -2.87 -3.50
N ALA A 95 -9.95 -3.06 -4.76
CA ALA A 95 -8.82 -3.94 -5.01
C ALA A 95 -7.55 -3.39 -4.39
N GLY A 96 -7.36 -2.07 -4.42
CA GLY A 96 -6.20 -1.46 -3.78
C GLY A 96 -6.23 -1.61 -2.27
N GLN A 97 -7.42 -1.48 -1.69
CA GLN A 97 -7.56 -1.70 -0.25
C GLN A 97 -7.19 -3.13 0.11
N GLN A 98 -7.61 -4.07 -0.71
CA GLN A 98 -7.27 -5.46 -0.47
C GLN A 98 -5.76 -5.67 -0.57
N ALA A 99 -5.11 -4.99 -1.50
CA ALA A 99 -3.67 -5.08 -1.63
C ALA A 99 -2.96 -4.59 -0.37
N ILE A 100 -3.46 -3.52 0.23
CA ILE A 100 -2.92 -3.03 1.49
C ILE A 100 -3.08 -4.08 2.58
N LEU A 101 -4.27 -4.68 2.68
CA LEU A 101 -4.52 -5.66 3.72
C LEU A 101 -3.62 -6.89 3.57
N TRP A 102 -3.43 -7.36 2.35
CA TRP A 102 -2.55 -8.49 2.11
C TRP A 102 -1.11 -8.13 2.50
N GLU A 103 -0.70 -6.91 2.18
CA GLU A 103 0.65 -6.49 2.54
C GLU A 103 0.82 -6.40 4.06
N MET A 104 -0.19 -5.89 4.75
CA MET A 104 -0.12 -5.84 6.20
C MET A 104 0.00 -7.23 6.80
N GLU A 105 -0.74 -8.19 6.24
CA GLU A 105 -0.63 -9.56 6.72
C GLU A 105 0.75 -10.14 6.45
N ARG A 106 1.31 -9.85 5.28
CA ARG A 106 2.64 -10.31 4.96
C ARG A 106 3.66 -9.72 5.93
N LEU A 107 3.56 -8.43 6.19
CA LEU A 107 4.48 -7.77 7.10
C LEU A 107 4.36 -8.31 8.52
N GLN A 108 3.13 -8.58 8.95
CA GLN A 108 2.92 -9.13 10.28
C GLN A 108 3.52 -10.52 10.40
N GLU A 109 3.36 -11.32 9.38
CA GLU A 109 3.93 -12.65 9.36
C GLU A 109 5.45 -12.60 9.46
N LEU A 110 6.06 -11.67 8.73
CA LEU A 110 7.50 -11.51 8.80
C LEU A 110 7.94 -11.01 10.16
N LEU A 111 7.20 -10.08 10.70
CA LEU A 111 7.52 -9.56 12.02
C LEU A 111 7.40 -10.65 13.08
N ASP A 112 6.34 -11.45 13.00
CA ASP A 112 6.15 -12.54 13.95
C ASP A 112 7.32 -13.52 13.92
N ALA A 113 7.79 -13.85 12.73
CA ALA A 113 8.93 -14.74 12.63
C ALA A 113 10.17 -14.11 13.24
N GLY A 114 10.33 -12.80 13.06
CA GLY A 114 11.47 -12.11 13.64
C GLY A 114 11.40 -12.02 15.16
N GLU A 115 10.20 -11.97 15.70
CA GLU A 115 10.06 -11.89 17.15
C GLU A 115 10.62 -13.13 17.84
N THR A 116 10.49 -14.28 17.22
CA THR A 116 11.09 -15.49 17.77
C THR A 116 12.60 -15.32 17.90
N PHE A 117 13.21 -14.77 16.84
CA PHE A 117 14.65 -14.50 16.88
C PHE A 117 14.99 -13.52 18.00
N ARG A 118 14.21 -12.46 18.11
CA ARG A 118 14.46 -11.42 19.12
C ARG A 118 14.37 -12.00 20.52
N GLU A 119 13.40 -12.86 20.77
CA GLU A 119 13.23 -13.48 22.07
C GLU A 119 14.41 -14.35 22.43
N GLU A 120 14.95 -15.07 21.45
CA GLU A 120 16.09 -15.94 21.71
C GLU A 120 17.35 -15.15 22.02
N LYS A 121 17.43 -13.91 21.52
CA LYS A 121 18.62 -13.10 21.74
C LYS A 121 18.58 -12.31 23.04
N THR A 122 17.42 -12.19 23.62
CA THR A 122 17.35 -11.53 24.90
C THR A 122 17.29 -12.56 26.01
#